data_80562681ec334770629d66037da09390
#
_entry.id   80562681ec334770629d66037da09390
#
_cell.length_a   1.000
_cell.length_b   1.000
_cell.length_c   1.000
_cell.angle_alpha   90.00
_cell.angle_beta   90.00
_cell.angle_gamma   90.00
#
_symmetry.space_group_name_H-M   'P 1'
#
loop_
_entity.id
_entity.type
_entity.pdbx_description
1 polymer ?
#
loop_
_entity_poly.entity_id
_entity_poly.type
_entity_poly.pdbx_seq_one_letter_code
_entity_poly.pdbx_strand_id
1 'polypeptide(L)'
;DIIARIGGDEFAILLPRTPREGVEQIQERTRQSMQDYNNKKHEIPLSLSMGHALCEAGAADMHALFREADNRMYREKIQREGSPRSAILHALTGSMQARDFDTEGHCDRLQDLAASLDRSLQLSQDFVNDLYLLARFHDLGKVGIPDYILFKPGGLTEEEWRQMRQHCEIGHRIASSVPDLEPIADYILKH
;
A
#
# COMPACT_ATOMS: atom_id res chain seq x y z
N ASP A 1 -28.78 4.74 -4.10
CA ASP A 1 -27.37 5.01 -3.81
C ASP A 1 -27.28 6.18 -2.83
N ILE A 2 -26.38 6.09 -1.88
CA ILE A 2 -26.13 7.18 -0.91
C ILE A 2 -24.70 7.61 -1.08
N ILE A 3 -24.49 8.91 -1.29
CA ILE A 3 -23.16 9.51 -1.42
C ILE A 3 -22.97 10.44 -0.22
N ALA A 4 -21.86 10.26 0.50
CA ALA A 4 -21.50 11.09 1.64
C ALA A 4 -20.04 11.54 1.53
N ARG A 5 -19.77 12.80 1.89
CA ARG A 5 -18.41 13.27 2.17
C ARG A 5 -18.12 12.94 3.64
N ILE A 6 -17.09 12.15 3.89
CA ILE A 6 -16.76 11.64 5.22
C ILE A 6 -15.60 12.38 5.88
N GLY A 7 -14.76 13.04 5.10
CA GLY A 7 -13.67 13.87 5.60
C GLY A 7 -12.98 14.60 4.44
N GLY A 8 -12.30 15.70 4.68
CA GLY A 8 -11.43 16.39 3.72
C GLY A 8 -11.81 16.23 2.24
N ASP A 9 -11.07 15.42 1.52
CA ASP A 9 -11.25 15.03 0.12
C ASP A 9 -11.83 13.60 -0.05
N GLU A 10 -12.31 12.99 1.03
CA GLU A 10 -12.81 11.61 1.07
C GLU A 10 -14.34 11.53 0.94
N PHE A 11 -14.79 10.64 0.07
CA PHE A 11 -16.19 10.36 -0.20
C PHE A 11 -16.48 8.86 -0.06
N ALA A 12 -17.61 8.53 0.54
CA ALA A 12 -18.15 7.18 0.58
C ALA A 12 -19.43 7.09 -0.25
N ILE A 13 -19.58 5.97 -0.95
CA ILE A 13 -20.78 5.65 -1.73
C ILE A 13 -21.32 4.31 -1.26
N LEU A 14 -22.52 4.30 -0.70
CA LEU A 14 -23.24 3.09 -0.37
C LEU A 14 -24.16 2.69 -1.52
N LEU A 15 -23.96 1.47 -2.04
CA LEU A 15 -24.67 0.93 -3.19
C LEU A 15 -25.55 -0.27 -2.75
N PRO A 16 -26.77 -0.05 -2.26
CA PRO A 16 -27.64 -1.15 -1.82
C PRO A 16 -28.02 -2.06 -3.00
N ARG A 17 -27.99 -3.38 -2.78
CA ARG A 17 -28.42 -4.38 -3.77
C ARG A 17 -27.67 -4.31 -5.11
N THR A 18 -26.44 -3.84 -5.11
CA THR A 18 -25.62 -3.73 -6.33
C THR A 18 -24.67 -4.92 -6.39
N PRO A 19 -24.73 -5.74 -7.43
CA PRO A 19 -23.80 -6.85 -7.62
C PRO A 19 -22.39 -6.35 -7.95
N ARG A 20 -21.39 -7.24 -7.86
CA ARG A 20 -19.97 -6.93 -8.12
C ARG A 20 -19.77 -6.22 -9.44
N GLU A 21 -20.37 -6.72 -10.51
CA GLU A 21 -20.25 -6.17 -11.87
C GLU A 21 -20.77 -4.72 -11.92
N GLY A 22 -21.82 -4.40 -11.17
CA GLY A 22 -22.35 -3.05 -11.07
C GLY A 22 -21.40 -2.09 -10.37
N VAL A 23 -20.71 -2.55 -9.33
CA VAL A 23 -19.68 -1.76 -8.63
C VAL A 23 -18.49 -1.50 -9.54
N GLU A 24 -18.01 -2.52 -10.26
CA GLU A 24 -16.90 -2.41 -11.21
C GLU A 24 -17.23 -1.44 -12.36
N GLN A 25 -18.45 -1.47 -12.87
CA GLN A 25 -18.92 -0.52 -13.89
C GLN A 25 -18.95 0.93 -13.37
N ILE A 26 -19.36 1.13 -12.10
CA ILE A 26 -19.33 2.47 -11.48
C ILE A 26 -17.90 2.97 -11.35
N GLN A 27 -16.98 2.12 -10.90
CA GLN A 27 -15.56 2.50 -10.79
C GLN A 27 -14.97 2.86 -12.15
N GLU A 28 -15.21 2.05 -13.17
CA GLU A 28 -14.71 2.29 -14.54
C GLU A 28 -15.27 3.60 -15.10
N ARG A 29 -16.57 3.82 -14.96
CA ARG A 29 -17.21 5.07 -15.39
C ARG A 29 -16.66 6.29 -14.67
N THR A 30 -16.33 6.15 -13.38
CA THR A 30 -15.70 7.22 -12.59
C THR A 30 -14.29 7.52 -13.07
N ARG A 31 -13.50 6.47 -13.39
CA ARG A 31 -12.16 6.63 -13.98
C ARG A 31 -12.22 7.33 -15.33
N GLN A 32 -13.13 6.91 -16.18
CA GLN A 32 -13.31 7.53 -17.49
C GLN A 32 -13.70 9.01 -17.36
N SER A 33 -14.63 9.34 -16.49
CA SER A 33 -15.07 10.72 -16.25
C SER A 33 -13.92 11.60 -15.76
N MET A 34 -13.05 11.07 -14.89
CA MET A 34 -11.86 11.77 -14.42
C MET A 34 -10.84 11.98 -15.56
N GLN A 35 -10.62 10.96 -16.39
CA GLN A 35 -9.73 11.09 -17.57
C GLN A 35 -10.27 12.14 -18.54
N ASP A 36 -11.56 12.13 -18.82
CA ASP A 36 -12.22 13.12 -19.70
C ASP A 36 -12.11 14.54 -19.15
N TYR A 37 -12.19 14.69 -17.82
CA TYR A 37 -11.95 15.97 -17.16
C TYR A 37 -10.50 16.42 -17.36
N ASN A 38 -9.53 15.55 -17.07
CA ASN A 38 -8.11 15.88 -17.18
C ASN A 38 -7.68 16.17 -18.64
N ASN A 39 -8.27 15.49 -19.61
CA ASN A 39 -8.00 15.72 -21.05
C ASN A 39 -8.44 17.11 -21.52
N LYS A 40 -9.38 17.77 -20.82
CA LYS A 40 -9.82 19.14 -21.13
C LYS A 40 -8.82 20.21 -20.66
N LYS A 41 -7.63 19.81 -20.19
CA LYS A 41 -6.53 20.71 -19.77
C LYS A 41 -6.95 21.74 -18.72
N HIS A 42 -7.68 21.29 -17.69
CA HIS A 42 -7.92 22.13 -16.52
C HIS A 42 -6.61 22.47 -15.80
N GLU A 43 -6.55 23.60 -15.11
CA GLU A 43 -5.35 24.07 -14.40
C GLU A 43 -4.88 23.08 -13.33
N ILE A 44 -5.82 22.33 -12.73
CA ILE A 44 -5.54 21.33 -11.69
C ILE A 44 -6.05 19.98 -12.17
N PRO A 45 -5.15 19.01 -12.44
CA PRO A 45 -5.57 17.66 -12.76
C PRO A 45 -6.17 16.96 -11.54
N LEU A 46 -7.25 16.21 -11.75
CA LEU A 46 -7.86 15.37 -10.72
C LEU A 46 -7.14 14.02 -10.64
N SER A 47 -6.91 13.56 -9.43
CA SER A 47 -6.47 12.19 -9.13
C SER A 47 -7.42 11.60 -8.10
N LEU A 48 -7.86 10.37 -8.32
CA LEU A 48 -8.84 9.69 -7.46
C LEU A 48 -8.41 8.24 -7.25
N SER A 49 -8.29 7.81 -6.02
CA SER A 49 -8.11 6.40 -5.65
C SER A 49 -9.42 5.83 -5.13
N MET A 50 -9.75 4.61 -5.52
CA MET A 50 -11.03 4.00 -5.21
C MET A 50 -10.85 2.61 -4.63
N GLY A 51 -11.52 2.34 -3.50
CA GLY A 51 -11.66 1.00 -2.96
C GLY A 51 -13.13 0.62 -2.85
N HIS A 52 -13.44 -0.65 -2.91
CA HIS A 52 -14.78 -1.15 -2.68
C HIS A 52 -14.78 -2.41 -1.84
N ALA A 53 -15.83 -2.63 -1.08
CA ALA A 53 -16.11 -3.88 -0.40
C ALA A 53 -17.53 -4.34 -0.72
N LEU A 54 -17.73 -5.64 -0.74
CA LEU A 54 -19.02 -6.27 -1.04
C LEU A 54 -19.44 -7.10 0.17
N CYS A 55 -20.73 -6.99 0.52
CA CYS A 55 -21.37 -7.86 1.48
C CYS A 55 -22.37 -8.79 0.80
N GLU A 56 -22.25 -10.08 1.01
CA GLU A 56 -23.30 -11.03 0.66
C GLU A 56 -24.42 -10.96 1.71
N ALA A 57 -25.65 -11.17 1.28
CA ALA A 57 -26.84 -10.93 2.09
C ALA A 57 -26.82 -11.67 3.44
N GLY A 58 -26.99 -10.92 4.54
CA GLY A 58 -27.31 -11.54 5.82
C GLY A 58 -26.77 -10.91 7.10
N ALA A 59 -25.60 -10.33 7.12
CA ALA A 59 -25.08 -9.63 8.31
C ALA A 59 -23.90 -8.73 7.92
N ALA A 60 -24.21 -7.53 7.41
CA ALA A 60 -23.18 -6.57 7.11
C ALA A 60 -22.74 -5.87 8.40
N ASP A 61 -21.54 -6.18 8.88
CA ASP A 61 -20.84 -5.22 9.71
C ASP A 61 -20.36 -4.06 8.82
N MET A 62 -21.10 -2.95 8.89
CA MET A 62 -20.79 -1.75 8.07
C MET A 62 -19.40 -1.20 8.36
N HIS A 63 -18.88 -1.34 9.59
CA HIS A 63 -17.54 -0.92 9.93
C HIS A 63 -16.47 -1.81 9.28
N ALA A 64 -16.72 -3.12 9.24
CA ALA A 64 -15.81 -4.05 8.55
C ALA A 64 -15.79 -3.81 7.04
N LEU A 65 -16.96 -3.56 6.41
CA LEU A 65 -17.05 -3.22 5.00
C LEU A 65 -16.35 -1.90 4.68
N PHE A 66 -16.56 -0.90 5.50
CA PHE A 66 -15.90 0.40 5.33
C PHE A 66 -14.39 0.26 5.39
N ARG A 67 -13.86 -0.44 6.42
CA ARG A 67 -12.43 -0.70 6.54
C ARG A 67 -11.86 -1.47 5.35
N GLU A 68 -12.57 -2.49 4.86
CA GLU A 68 -12.13 -3.24 3.68
C GLU A 68 -12.06 -2.35 2.43
N ALA A 69 -13.06 -1.51 2.21
CA ALA A 69 -13.07 -0.57 1.09
C ALA A 69 -11.94 0.45 1.20
N ASP A 70 -11.70 1.00 2.38
CA ASP A 70 -10.65 1.97 2.66
C ASP A 70 -9.25 1.36 2.45
N ASN A 71 -9.02 0.15 2.96
CA ASN A 71 -7.77 -0.58 2.73
C ASN A 71 -7.49 -0.80 1.23
N ARG A 72 -8.52 -1.13 0.45
CA ARG A 72 -8.37 -1.28 -1.01
C ARG A 72 -8.09 0.04 -1.71
N MET A 73 -8.74 1.12 -1.28
CA MET A 73 -8.49 2.47 -1.79
C MET A 73 -7.06 2.92 -1.48
N TYR A 74 -6.58 2.65 -0.26
CA TYR A 74 -5.22 2.97 0.14
C TYR A 74 -4.17 2.19 -0.67
N ARG A 75 -4.39 0.89 -0.93
CA ARG A 75 -3.54 0.09 -1.82
C ARG A 75 -3.51 0.67 -3.24
N GLU A 76 -4.64 1.07 -3.80
CA GLU A 76 -4.70 1.74 -5.10
C GLU A 76 -3.94 3.07 -5.07
N LYS A 77 -4.08 3.85 -3.99
CA LYS A 77 -3.38 5.13 -3.80
C LYS A 77 -1.86 4.97 -3.84
N ILE A 78 -1.33 3.92 -3.20
CA ILE A 78 0.11 3.60 -3.22
C ILE A 78 0.56 3.11 -4.60
N GLN A 79 -0.29 2.38 -5.32
CA GLN A 79 0.06 1.77 -6.62
C GLN A 79 -0.06 2.74 -7.80
N ARG A 80 -0.71 3.88 -7.63
CA ARG A 80 -1.09 4.76 -8.73
C ARG A 80 0.05 5.67 -9.17
N GLU A 81 0.37 5.63 -10.47
CA GLU A 81 1.28 6.58 -11.13
C GLU A 81 0.63 7.97 -11.23
N GLY A 82 1.35 9.02 -10.84
CA GLY A 82 0.94 10.40 -11.14
C GLY A 82 1.08 11.44 -10.04
N SER A 83 1.32 11.06 -8.79
CA SER A 83 1.72 11.99 -7.73
C SER A 83 3.26 12.01 -7.60
N PRO A 84 3.93 13.15 -7.36
CA PRO A 84 5.34 13.18 -6.99
C PRO A 84 5.66 12.25 -5.80
N ARG A 85 4.73 12.08 -4.88
CA ARG A 85 4.83 11.16 -3.75
C ARG A 85 4.78 9.69 -4.20
N SER A 86 3.82 9.33 -5.06
CA SER A 86 3.74 7.97 -5.58
C SER A 86 4.94 7.64 -6.47
N ALA A 87 5.49 8.61 -7.20
CA ALA A 87 6.70 8.42 -8.00
C ALA A 87 7.91 8.00 -7.15
N ILE A 88 8.09 8.58 -5.96
CA ILE A 88 9.14 8.18 -5.02
C ILE A 88 8.91 6.74 -4.53
N LEU A 89 7.71 6.42 -4.08
CA LEU A 89 7.38 5.07 -3.62
C LEU A 89 7.51 4.02 -4.73
N HIS A 90 7.13 4.38 -5.97
CA HIS A 90 7.32 3.51 -7.14
C HIS A 90 8.80 3.32 -7.48
N ALA A 91 9.60 4.39 -7.46
CA ALA A 91 11.04 4.30 -7.69
C ALA A 91 11.72 3.42 -6.64
N LEU A 92 11.36 3.58 -5.36
CA LEU A 92 11.87 2.73 -4.27
C LEU A 92 11.45 1.27 -4.46
N THR A 93 10.18 1.01 -4.75
CA THR A 93 9.68 -0.35 -5.03
C THR A 93 10.40 -0.97 -6.23
N GLY A 94 10.53 -0.22 -7.32
CA GLY A 94 11.26 -0.68 -8.51
C GLY A 94 12.73 -0.98 -8.24
N SER A 95 13.38 -0.16 -7.39
CA SER A 95 14.76 -0.40 -6.98
C SER A 95 14.90 -1.65 -6.11
N MET A 96 13.94 -1.91 -5.23
CA MET A 96 13.89 -3.14 -4.44
C MET A 96 13.68 -4.37 -5.34
N GLN A 97 12.68 -4.33 -6.21
CA GLN A 97 12.38 -5.44 -7.14
C GLN A 97 13.54 -5.76 -8.09
N ALA A 98 14.30 -4.74 -8.52
CA ALA A 98 15.46 -4.94 -9.39
C ALA A 98 16.64 -5.63 -8.67
N ARG A 99 16.68 -5.59 -7.34
CA ARG A 99 17.80 -6.11 -6.54
C ARG A 99 17.43 -7.24 -5.61
N ASP A 100 16.18 -7.40 -5.29
CA ASP A 100 15.74 -8.49 -4.41
C ASP A 100 15.00 -9.54 -5.25
N PHE A 101 15.44 -10.77 -5.14
CA PHE A 101 14.64 -11.94 -5.53
C PHE A 101 13.56 -12.14 -4.46
N ASP A 102 12.74 -11.13 -4.23
CA ASP A 102 11.55 -11.35 -3.44
C ASP A 102 10.74 -12.44 -4.13
N THR A 103 10.64 -13.57 -3.47
CA THR A 103 9.84 -14.67 -4.00
C THR A 103 8.45 -14.10 -4.28
N GLU A 104 8.07 -14.12 -5.54
CA GLU A 104 6.79 -13.66 -6.06
C GLU A 104 5.68 -13.93 -5.05
N GLY A 105 5.05 -12.87 -4.52
CA GLY A 105 3.98 -12.98 -3.55
C GLY A 105 4.39 -12.95 -2.06
N HIS A 106 5.64 -12.70 -1.66
CA HIS A 106 5.98 -12.54 -0.24
C HIS A 106 5.31 -11.30 0.37
N CYS A 107 5.42 -10.15 -0.28
CA CYS A 107 4.74 -8.92 0.14
C CYS A 107 3.22 -9.08 0.17
N ASP A 108 2.64 -9.79 -0.81
CA ASP A 108 1.20 -10.07 -0.84
C ASP A 108 0.77 -10.94 0.34
N ARG A 109 1.52 -11.99 0.65
CA ARG A 109 1.25 -12.84 1.84
C ARG A 109 1.35 -12.06 3.14
N LEU A 110 2.34 -11.17 3.29
CA LEU A 110 2.46 -10.31 4.46
C LEU A 110 1.27 -9.34 4.59
N GLN A 111 0.80 -8.78 3.48
CA GLN A 111 -0.38 -7.93 3.48
C GLN A 111 -1.66 -8.71 3.82
N ASP A 112 -1.81 -9.95 3.35
CA ASP A 112 -2.93 -10.82 3.71
C ASP A 112 -2.90 -11.20 5.21
N LEU A 113 -1.72 -11.42 5.77
CA LEU A 113 -1.53 -11.63 7.21
C LEU A 113 -1.89 -10.36 8.00
N ALA A 114 -1.47 -9.19 7.57
CA ALA A 114 -1.83 -7.90 8.18
C ALA A 114 -3.36 -7.69 8.16
N ALA A 115 -4.02 -8.00 7.04
CA ALA A 115 -5.48 -7.95 6.93
C ALA A 115 -6.19 -8.95 7.86
N SER A 116 -5.61 -10.13 8.07
CA SER A 116 -6.14 -11.13 8.99
C SER A 116 -5.97 -10.71 10.44
N LEU A 117 -4.85 -10.08 10.77
CA LEU A 117 -4.57 -9.52 12.08
C LEU A 117 -5.53 -8.40 12.43
N ASP A 118 -5.78 -7.47 11.49
CA ASP A 118 -6.77 -6.41 11.65
C ASP A 118 -8.16 -6.97 11.98
N ARG A 119 -8.63 -7.95 11.21
CA ARG A 119 -9.94 -8.59 11.47
C ARG A 119 -10.04 -9.21 12.86
N SER A 120 -8.95 -9.75 13.37
CA SER A 120 -8.91 -10.44 14.66
C SER A 120 -8.79 -9.49 15.85
N LEU A 121 -8.03 -8.40 15.70
CA LEU A 121 -7.67 -7.48 16.78
C LEU A 121 -8.39 -6.13 16.74
N GLN A 122 -9.14 -5.87 15.66
CA GLN A 122 -9.85 -4.58 15.45
C GLN A 122 -8.91 -3.38 15.61
N LEU A 123 -7.80 -3.41 14.87
CA LEU A 123 -6.76 -2.38 14.93
C LEU A 123 -7.28 -1.03 14.42
N SER A 124 -6.64 0.06 14.82
CA SER A 124 -6.93 1.37 14.24
C SER A 124 -6.52 1.40 12.76
N GLN A 125 -7.22 2.20 11.96
CA GLN A 125 -6.96 2.32 10.53
C GLN A 125 -5.52 2.77 10.24
N ASP A 126 -5.01 3.73 11.02
CA ASP A 126 -3.63 4.22 10.88
C ASP A 126 -2.63 3.07 11.09
N PHE A 127 -2.84 2.26 12.13
CA PHE A 127 -1.96 1.13 12.39
C PHE A 127 -2.01 0.05 11.29
N VAL A 128 -3.17 -0.18 10.72
CA VAL A 128 -3.33 -1.09 9.57
C VAL A 128 -2.59 -0.56 8.34
N ASN A 129 -2.67 0.74 8.08
CA ASN A 129 -1.94 1.39 6.99
C ASN A 129 -0.42 1.26 7.19
N ASP A 130 0.05 1.48 8.42
CA ASP A 130 1.47 1.31 8.77
C ASP A 130 1.93 -0.15 8.58
N LEU A 131 1.10 -1.13 8.96
CA LEU A 131 1.40 -2.55 8.72
C LEU A 131 1.51 -2.89 7.23
N TYR A 132 0.66 -2.32 6.38
CA TYR A 132 0.76 -2.52 4.92
C TYR A 132 2.01 -1.88 4.33
N LEU A 133 2.37 -0.68 4.79
CA LEU A 133 3.62 -0.03 4.41
C LEU A 133 4.82 -0.84 4.88
N LEU A 134 4.81 -1.29 6.13
CA LEU A 134 5.87 -2.12 6.69
C LEU A 134 6.03 -3.43 5.92
N ALA A 135 4.94 -4.14 5.64
CA ALA A 135 4.96 -5.37 4.85
C ALA A 135 5.63 -5.16 3.49
N ARG A 136 5.49 -3.98 2.90
CA ARG A 136 6.05 -3.65 1.58
C ARG A 136 7.49 -3.15 1.64
N PHE A 137 7.87 -2.41 2.69
CA PHE A 137 9.13 -1.67 2.75
C PHE A 137 10.07 -2.10 3.87
N HIS A 138 9.77 -3.17 4.63
CA HIS A 138 10.64 -3.64 5.72
C HIS A 138 12.08 -3.91 5.28
N ASP A 139 12.24 -4.38 4.06
CA ASP A 139 13.51 -4.73 3.43
C ASP A 139 14.12 -3.61 2.57
N LEU A 140 13.58 -2.39 2.64
CA LEU A 140 14.00 -1.24 1.82
C LEU A 140 15.51 -1.00 1.84
N GLY A 141 16.16 -1.24 2.96
CA GLY A 141 17.60 -1.03 3.12
C GLY A 141 18.47 -2.03 2.39
N LYS A 142 17.94 -3.13 1.87
CA LYS A 142 18.70 -4.07 1.02
C LYS A 142 19.27 -3.42 -0.23
N VAL A 143 18.71 -2.28 -0.67
CA VAL A 143 19.28 -1.50 -1.77
C VAL A 143 20.71 -1.04 -1.50
N GLY A 144 21.13 -0.89 -0.25
CA GLY A 144 22.47 -0.52 0.17
C GLY A 144 23.40 -1.69 0.48
N ILE A 145 22.92 -2.94 0.43
CA ILE A 145 23.73 -4.12 0.69
C ILE A 145 24.52 -4.50 -0.57
N PRO A 146 25.82 -4.80 -0.45
CA PRO A 146 26.63 -5.21 -1.60
C PRO A 146 26.12 -6.50 -2.25
N ASP A 147 26.17 -6.56 -3.59
CA ASP A 147 25.65 -7.69 -4.38
C ASP A 147 26.30 -9.01 -4.03
N TYR A 148 27.58 -9.04 -3.69
CA TYR A 148 28.29 -10.26 -3.31
C TYR A 148 27.79 -10.87 -1.99
N ILE A 149 27.09 -10.08 -1.16
CA ILE A 149 26.43 -10.56 0.06
C ILE A 149 24.97 -10.92 -0.26
N LEU A 150 24.25 -10.01 -0.93
CA LEU A 150 22.84 -10.18 -1.21
C LEU A 150 22.55 -11.41 -2.07
N PHE A 151 23.40 -11.67 -3.07
CA PHE A 151 23.25 -12.78 -4.02
C PHE A 151 24.23 -13.94 -3.77
N LYS A 152 24.81 -14.01 -2.59
CA LYS A 152 25.77 -15.07 -2.28
C LYS A 152 25.12 -16.44 -2.34
N PRO A 153 25.61 -17.37 -3.15
CA PRO A 153 25.14 -18.74 -3.13
C PRO A 153 25.62 -19.44 -1.84
N GLY A 154 24.69 -19.82 -0.98
CA GLY A 154 24.95 -20.50 0.28
C GLY A 154 24.84 -19.62 1.52
N GLY A 155 25.36 -20.09 2.64
CA GLY A 155 25.27 -19.34 3.91
C GLY A 155 26.21 -18.16 4.00
N LEU A 156 25.78 -17.12 4.71
CA LEU A 156 26.63 -15.97 5.02
C LEU A 156 27.55 -16.31 6.21
N THR A 157 28.77 -15.78 6.18
CA THR A 157 29.66 -15.76 7.35
C THR A 157 29.14 -14.78 8.40
N GLU A 158 29.67 -14.82 9.62
CA GLU A 158 29.28 -13.86 10.66
C GLU A 158 29.55 -12.41 10.29
N GLU A 159 30.64 -12.13 9.56
CA GLU A 159 30.98 -10.81 9.09
C GLU A 159 29.99 -10.33 8.01
N GLU A 160 29.64 -11.20 7.06
CA GLU A 160 28.63 -10.92 6.05
C GLU A 160 27.24 -10.76 6.66
N TRP A 161 26.90 -11.53 7.70
CA TRP A 161 25.67 -11.34 8.47
C TRP A 161 25.63 -9.97 9.17
N ARG A 162 26.76 -9.50 9.71
CA ARG A 162 26.85 -8.14 10.26
C ARG A 162 26.55 -7.09 9.20
N GLN A 163 27.11 -7.24 8.00
CA GLN A 163 26.84 -6.33 6.89
C GLN A 163 25.38 -6.45 6.40
N MET A 164 24.85 -7.66 6.29
CA MET A 164 23.44 -7.87 5.91
C MET A 164 22.50 -7.16 6.87
N ARG A 165 22.71 -7.25 8.19
CA ARG A 165 21.88 -6.58 9.19
C ARG A 165 21.89 -5.05 9.10
N GLN A 166 22.86 -4.45 8.41
CA GLN A 166 22.86 -3.00 8.18
C GLN A 166 21.69 -2.53 7.32
N HIS A 167 20.99 -3.46 6.63
CA HIS A 167 19.81 -3.06 5.88
C HIS A 167 18.73 -2.41 6.77
N CYS A 168 18.58 -2.80 8.03
CA CYS A 168 17.66 -2.17 8.96
C CYS A 168 17.99 -0.69 9.20
N GLU A 169 19.28 -0.36 9.41
CA GLU A 169 19.74 1.02 9.60
C GLU A 169 19.64 1.84 8.31
N ILE A 170 19.99 1.24 7.17
CA ILE A 170 19.88 1.88 5.85
C ILE A 170 18.41 2.15 5.54
N GLY A 171 17.54 1.15 5.73
CA GLY A 171 16.11 1.25 5.53
C GLY A 171 15.47 2.33 6.41
N HIS A 172 15.83 2.38 7.69
CA HIS A 172 15.40 3.43 8.60
C HIS A 172 15.77 4.83 8.09
N ARG A 173 17.02 5.06 7.67
CA ARG A 173 17.45 6.37 7.13
C ARG A 173 16.68 6.76 5.87
N ILE A 174 16.42 5.81 4.97
CA ILE A 174 15.64 6.07 3.76
C ILE A 174 14.18 6.38 4.15
N ALA A 175 13.55 5.56 4.99
CA ALA A 175 12.17 5.74 5.41
C ALA A 175 11.96 7.07 6.13
N SER A 176 12.89 7.46 7.04
CA SER A 176 12.85 8.75 7.75
C SER A 176 12.99 9.98 6.82
N SER A 177 13.53 9.80 5.60
CA SER A 177 13.64 10.88 4.61
C SER A 177 12.40 11.02 3.71
N VAL A 178 11.46 10.07 3.78
CA VAL A 178 10.26 10.02 2.95
C VAL A 178 9.03 10.19 3.85
N PRO A 179 8.29 11.31 3.77
CA PRO A 179 7.18 11.59 4.69
C PRO A 179 6.12 10.48 4.78
N ASP A 180 5.87 9.76 3.69
CA ASP A 180 4.90 8.67 3.65
C ASP A 180 5.43 7.37 4.31
N LEU A 181 6.72 7.23 4.56
CA LEU A 181 7.35 6.09 5.21
C LEU A 181 7.84 6.40 6.63
N GLU A 182 7.88 7.66 7.02
CA GLU A 182 8.31 8.10 8.34
C GLU A 182 7.58 7.36 9.47
N PRO A 183 6.25 7.13 9.43
CA PRO A 183 5.55 6.40 10.49
C PRO A 183 6.06 4.97 10.72
N ILE A 184 6.63 4.33 9.68
CA ILE A 184 7.14 2.95 9.77
C ILE A 184 8.66 2.87 9.97
N ALA A 185 9.37 3.99 9.96
CA ALA A 185 10.84 4.00 10.00
C ALA A 185 11.40 3.25 11.21
N ASP A 186 10.87 3.50 12.40
CA ASP A 186 11.29 2.84 13.65
C ASP A 186 10.98 1.33 13.65
N TYR A 187 9.96 0.89 12.95
CA TYR A 187 9.66 -0.55 12.81
C TYR A 187 10.67 -1.22 11.88
N ILE A 188 11.07 -0.55 10.79
CA ILE A 188 12.13 -1.03 9.90
C ILE A 188 13.46 -1.18 10.66
N LEU A 189 13.79 -0.26 11.56
CA LEU A 189 15.01 -0.34 12.36
C LEU A 189 15.05 -1.56 13.28
N LYS A 190 13.89 -2.02 13.75
CA LYS A 190 13.74 -3.14 14.69
C LYS A 190 13.53 -4.49 13.99
N HIS A 191 13.40 -4.47 12.69
CA HIS A 191 13.29 -5.67 11.85
C HIS A 191 14.61 -6.44 11.85
#